data_bac6e8b6d0531beab9fc0359e997795a
#
_entry.id   bac6e8b6d0531beab9fc0359e997795a
#
_cell.length_a   1.000
_cell.length_b   1.000
_cell.length_c   1.000
_cell.angle_alpha   90.00
_cell.angle_beta   90.00
_cell.angle_gamma   90.00
#
_symmetry.space_group_name_H-M   'P 1'
#
loop_
_entity.id
_entity.type
_entity.pdbx_description
1 polymer ?
#
loop_
_entity_poly.entity_id
_entity_poly.type
_entity_poly.pdbx_seq_one_letter_code
_entity_poly.pdbx_strand_id
1 'polypeptide(L)'
;MITGIIGAAGYAGAELVRLLSAHPQVEGLSLGSVSMEGDYIENIYPNFYKSISRQLLKPDEVIAGSDLVFASLPHGVGEQYAKACMEKGIHFIDLSADFRFDDDEETFKAWYGKGYVYPELRRNSVYGLPELNREKIKSMAASGPVIIGNPGCYPTSASLGIYPALAKHLAGDLKNPGSSPATIIVDSASGVTGGGREPQKSFHFPECADAVAPYKVGAHRHTPEISRNLAVMAARIAGSDQPASGVVAPGLIFTPHLAPMNRGILSTIYIPLASSWRVAANVGTCSAPRPPSKEIVAKASELRDLYAAFYRNEPFVRVLGEGVFAATNRVRQSNFCDISVHIDQAGTTLIIISALDNMVKGAAGQAIQNMNILMGFEESAGLKAIPALF
;
A
#
# COMPACT_ATOMS: atom_id res chain seq x y z
N MET A 1 24.63 8.36 0.05
CA MET A 1 23.72 9.45 -0.37
C MET A 1 23.13 10.16 0.83
N ILE A 2 22.78 11.44 0.70
CA ILE A 2 22.04 12.20 1.71
C ILE A 2 20.55 12.13 1.38
N THR A 3 19.75 11.70 2.35
CA THR A 3 18.31 11.52 2.16
C THR A 3 17.53 12.55 2.96
N GLY A 4 16.69 13.32 2.27
CA GLY A 4 15.81 14.32 2.89
C GLY A 4 14.48 13.71 3.34
N ILE A 5 13.98 14.15 4.51
CA ILE A 5 12.66 13.76 5.01
C ILE A 5 11.92 15.02 5.47
N ILE A 6 10.96 15.50 4.69
CA ILE A 6 10.06 16.59 5.08
C ILE A 6 8.86 15.96 5.82
N GLY A 7 8.58 16.44 7.04
CA GLY A 7 7.57 15.84 7.93
C GLY A 7 8.12 14.72 8.82
N ALA A 8 9.40 14.78 9.19
CA ALA A 8 10.08 13.80 10.03
C ALA A 8 9.45 13.64 11.43
N ALA A 9 8.74 14.65 11.94
CA ALA A 9 8.05 14.62 13.22
C ALA A 9 6.72 13.85 13.22
N GLY A 10 6.17 13.47 12.05
CA GLY A 10 5.01 12.59 11.93
C GLY A 10 5.36 11.12 12.13
N TYR A 11 4.36 10.24 12.36
CA TYR A 11 4.62 8.81 12.56
C TYR A 11 5.32 8.15 11.37
N ALA A 12 4.86 8.38 10.14
CA ALA A 12 5.50 7.81 8.96
C ALA A 12 6.88 8.42 8.70
N GLY A 13 7.07 9.72 8.98
CA GLY A 13 8.38 10.39 8.93
C GLY A 13 9.37 9.81 9.94
N ALA A 14 8.96 9.61 11.18
CA ALA A 14 9.80 8.97 12.22
C ALA A 14 10.15 7.52 11.85
N GLU A 15 9.22 6.80 11.22
CA GLU A 15 9.49 5.44 10.73
C GLU A 15 10.50 5.44 9.56
N LEU A 16 10.43 6.43 8.65
CA LEU A 16 11.48 6.65 7.64
C LEU A 16 12.83 6.90 8.29
N VAL A 17 12.91 7.79 9.30
CA VAL A 17 14.15 8.06 10.04
C VAL A 17 14.72 6.77 10.62
N ARG A 18 13.87 5.95 11.28
CA ARG A 18 14.28 4.69 11.89
C ARG A 18 14.84 3.69 10.87
N LEU A 19 14.18 3.52 9.74
CA LEU A 19 14.58 2.55 8.71
C LEU A 19 15.81 3.03 7.93
N LEU A 20 15.83 4.29 7.53
CA LEU A 20 16.91 4.87 6.74
C LEU A 20 18.22 5.03 7.53
N SER A 21 18.16 5.19 8.86
CA SER A 21 19.36 5.24 9.70
C SER A 21 20.19 3.97 9.68
N ALA A 22 19.59 2.83 9.32
CA ALA A 22 20.27 1.55 9.17
C ALA A 22 20.43 1.12 7.70
N HIS A 23 20.12 2.00 6.76
CA HIS A 23 20.17 1.67 5.34
C HIS A 23 21.61 1.76 4.80
N PRO A 24 22.15 0.71 4.15
CA PRO A 24 23.57 0.63 3.80
C PRO A 24 24.07 1.70 2.80
N GLN A 25 23.19 2.29 1.99
CA GLN A 25 23.53 3.32 1.01
C GLN A 25 23.19 4.75 1.47
N VAL A 26 22.62 4.92 2.67
CA VAL A 26 22.30 6.23 3.24
C VAL A 26 23.42 6.66 4.19
N GLU A 27 24.16 7.68 3.82
CA GLU A 27 25.29 8.24 4.58
C GLU A 27 24.85 9.30 5.59
N GLY A 28 23.71 9.96 5.29
CA GLY A 28 23.17 11.01 6.15
C GLY A 28 21.69 11.26 5.93
N LEU A 29 21.06 11.79 6.98
CA LEU A 29 19.65 12.20 6.98
C LEU A 29 19.57 13.72 7.17
N SER A 30 18.84 14.39 6.28
CA SER A 30 18.42 15.78 6.39
C SER A 30 16.93 15.78 6.80
N LEU A 31 16.65 16.16 8.03
CA LEU A 31 15.30 16.07 8.60
C LEU A 31 14.63 17.43 8.63
N GLY A 32 13.38 17.51 8.20
CA GLY A 32 12.62 18.74 8.19
C GLY A 32 11.22 18.63 8.79
N SER A 33 10.74 19.74 9.29
CA SER A 33 9.37 19.88 9.75
C SER A 33 8.87 21.30 9.45
N VAL A 34 7.59 21.40 9.10
CA VAL A 34 6.94 22.71 8.89
C VAL A 34 6.55 23.35 10.24
N SER A 35 6.18 22.54 11.24
CA SER A 35 5.65 23.00 12.52
C SER A 35 6.60 22.91 13.71
N MET A 36 7.73 22.21 13.56
CA MET A 36 8.69 21.93 14.62
C MET A 36 10.12 22.25 14.18
N GLU A 37 10.30 23.29 13.37
CA GLU A 37 11.62 23.77 12.96
C GLU A 37 12.45 24.13 14.19
N GLY A 38 13.71 23.76 14.21
CA GLY A 38 14.65 24.03 15.29
C GLY A 38 14.65 22.99 16.43
N ASP A 39 13.59 22.18 16.56
CA ASP A 39 13.55 21.08 17.53
C ASP A 39 14.50 19.95 17.11
N TYR A 40 14.91 19.14 18.07
CA TYR A 40 15.68 17.92 17.80
C TYR A 40 14.76 16.70 17.74
N ILE A 41 14.99 15.80 16.81
CA ILE A 41 14.14 14.60 16.59
C ILE A 41 14.05 13.71 17.85
N GLU A 42 15.14 13.59 18.62
CA GLU A 42 15.18 12.82 19.87
C GLU A 42 14.39 13.47 21.02
N ASN A 43 14.10 14.78 20.96
CA ASN A 43 13.22 15.41 21.93
C ASN A 43 11.74 15.09 21.63
N ILE A 44 11.43 14.84 20.36
CA ILE A 44 10.08 14.47 19.93
C ILE A 44 9.84 12.96 20.12
N TYR A 45 10.87 12.16 19.82
CA TYR A 45 10.88 10.71 19.96
C TYR A 45 12.13 10.27 20.73
N PRO A 46 12.02 10.13 22.06
CA PRO A 46 13.15 9.70 22.92
C PRO A 46 13.76 8.34 22.54
N ASN A 47 13.07 7.56 21.71
CA ASN A 47 13.60 6.33 21.10
C ASN A 47 14.89 6.58 20.31
N PHE A 48 15.11 7.78 19.80
CA PHE A 48 16.32 8.17 19.06
C PHE A 48 17.46 8.67 19.95
N TYR A 49 17.24 8.79 21.27
CA TYR A 49 18.24 9.32 22.22
C TYR A 49 19.56 8.58 22.11
N LYS A 50 20.66 9.31 22.00
CA LYS A 50 22.03 8.83 21.76
C LYS A 50 22.26 8.06 20.45
N SER A 51 21.24 7.80 19.65
CA SER A 51 21.37 7.10 18.37
C SER A 51 21.29 8.06 17.19
N ILE A 52 20.34 8.99 17.21
CA ILE A 52 20.12 9.97 16.14
C ILE A 52 19.85 11.30 16.80
N SER A 53 20.82 12.22 16.74
CA SER A 53 20.66 13.61 17.15
C SER A 53 20.68 14.49 15.90
N ARG A 54 19.52 14.98 15.50
CA ARG A 54 19.36 15.83 14.32
C ARG A 54 18.32 16.91 14.58
N GLN A 55 18.69 18.16 14.29
CA GLN A 55 17.79 19.29 14.30
C GLN A 55 16.87 19.25 13.07
N LEU A 56 15.60 19.61 13.26
CA LEU A 56 14.62 19.72 12.19
C LEU A 56 14.80 21.07 11.47
N LEU A 57 15.07 21.00 10.17
CA LEU A 57 15.32 22.11 9.29
C LEU A 57 14.03 22.59 8.60
N LYS A 58 14.12 23.74 7.91
CA LYS A 58 13.10 24.16 6.95
C LYS A 58 13.07 23.21 5.74
N PRO A 59 11.89 23.00 5.12
CA PRO A 59 11.79 22.16 3.92
C PRO A 59 12.76 22.52 2.80
N ASP A 60 12.98 23.82 2.55
CA ASP A 60 13.90 24.29 1.49
C ASP A 60 15.36 23.93 1.78
N GLU A 61 15.78 23.95 3.04
CA GLU A 61 17.12 23.54 3.46
C GLU A 61 17.29 22.02 3.31
N VAL A 62 16.24 21.25 3.62
CA VAL A 62 16.22 19.78 3.38
C VAL A 62 16.40 19.50 1.90
N ILE A 63 15.62 20.15 1.02
CA ILE A 63 15.71 19.96 -0.43
C ILE A 63 17.11 20.35 -0.95
N ALA A 64 17.68 21.46 -0.45
CA ALA A 64 18.98 21.93 -0.91
C ALA A 64 20.15 20.98 -0.55
N GLY A 65 20.02 20.23 0.52
CA GLY A 65 21.05 19.33 1.05
C GLY A 65 20.83 17.84 0.78
N SER A 66 19.93 17.46 -0.13
CA SER A 66 19.53 16.06 -0.32
C SER A 66 19.67 15.59 -1.77
N ASP A 67 19.98 14.31 -1.94
CA ASP A 67 20.00 13.61 -3.24
C ASP A 67 18.63 13.07 -3.63
N LEU A 68 17.75 12.78 -2.62
CA LEU A 68 16.39 12.33 -2.77
C LEU A 68 15.58 12.83 -1.56
N VAL A 69 14.31 13.17 -1.77
CA VAL A 69 13.43 13.69 -0.71
C VAL A 69 12.18 12.83 -0.55
N PHE A 70 11.90 12.46 0.70
CA PHE A 70 10.60 11.91 1.13
C PHE A 70 9.75 13.02 1.72
N ALA A 71 8.45 13.03 1.38
CA ALA A 71 7.46 13.92 1.98
C ALA A 71 6.39 13.12 2.74
N SER A 72 6.39 13.27 4.07
CA SER A 72 5.37 12.71 4.97
C SER A 72 4.49 13.84 5.50
N LEU A 73 3.67 14.40 4.61
CA LEU A 73 2.92 15.63 4.80
C LEU A 73 1.40 15.39 4.72
N PRO A 74 0.57 16.32 5.25
CA PRO A 74 -0.85 16.32 4.96
C PRO A 74 -1.14 16.46 3.46
N HIS A 75 -2.29 15.93 3.02
CA HIS A 75 -2.72 16.02 1.63
C HIS A 75 -2.89 17.48 1.15
N GLY A 76 -2.49 17.75 -0.08
CA GLY A 76 -2.56 19.06 -0.72
C GLY A 76 -1.45 20.02 -0.30
N VAL A 77 -0.34 19.52 0.24
CA VAL A 77 0.83 20.30 0.65
C VAL A 77 2.10 19.86 -0.09
N GLY A 78 2.12 18.64 -0.63
CA GLY A 78 3.31 18.02 -1.21
C GLY A 78 3.76 18.62 -2.54
N GLU A 79 2.83 19.09 -3.37
CA GLU A 79 3.12 19.50 -4.76
C GLU A 79 4.14 20.63 -4.87
N GLN A 80 4.13 21.62 -3.97
CA GLN A 80 5.12 22.72 -3.98
C GLN A 80 6.55 22.22 -3.76
N TYR A 81 6.73 21.23 -2.87
CA TYR A 81 8.04 20.64 -2.60
C TYR A 81 8.46 19.68 -3.71
N ALA A 82 7.52 18.96 -4.30
CA ALA A 82 7.77 18.16 -5.49
C ALA A 82 8.29 19.04 -6.64
N LYS A 83 7.64 20.21 -6.88
CA LYS A 83 8.12 21.18 -7.88
C LYS A 83 9.54 21.63 -7.61
N ALA A 84 9.85 22.04 -6.38
CA ALA A 84 11.19 22.48 -5.99
C ALA A 84 12.25 21.37 -6.17
N CYS A 85 11.91 20.11 -5.87
CA CYS A 85 12.78 18.96 -6.12
C CYS A 85 13.00 18.73 -7.62
N MET A 86 11.95 18.76 -8.44
CA MET A 86 12.05 18.56 -9.88
C MET A 86 12.90 19.63 -10.56
N GLU A 87 12.77 20.89 -10.16
CA GLU A 87 13.59 22.01 -10.66
C GLU A 87 15.09 21.84 -10.33
N LYS A 88 15.41 21.10 -9.27
CA LYS A 88 16.79 20.79 -8.85
C LYS A 88 17.30 19.43 -9.35
N GLY A 89 16.49 18.67 -10.11
CA GLY A 89 16.85 17.34 -10.59
C GLY A 89 16.83 16.25 -9.51
N ILE A 90 16.06 16.43 -8.42
CA ILE A 90 16.00 15.55 -7.25
C ILE A 90 14.73 14.69 -7.33
N HIS A 91 14.86 13.38 -7.08
CA HIS A 91 13.70 12.49 -6.94
C HIS A 91 12.86 12.85 -5.71
N PHE A 92 11.54 12.71 -5.83
CA PHE A 92 10.60 13.01 -4.76
C PHE A 92 9.66 11.84 -4.50
N ILE A 93 9.52 11.42 -3.25
CA ILE A 93 8.62 10.34 -2.85
C ILE A 93 7.57 10.89 -1.88
N ASP A 94 6.34 10.97 -2.37
CA ASP A 94 5.20 11.51 -1.63
C ASP A 94 4.41 10.40 -0.93
N LEU A 95 4.31 10.47 0.40
CA LEU A 95 3.51 9.57 1.20
C LEU A 95 2.05 10.06 1.37
N SER A 96 1.74 11.26 0.88
CA SER A 96 0.38 11.79 0.82
C SER A 96 -0.43 11.20 -0.34
N ALA A 97 -1.59 11.74 -0.64
CA ALA A 97 -2.38 11.32 -1.78
C ALA A 97 -2.16 12.19 -3.04
N ASP A 98 -1.32 13.22 -2.94
CA ASP A 98 -1.23 14.26 -3.96
C ASP A 98 -0.79 13.72 -5.34
N PHE A 99 -0.04 12.61 -5.37
CA PHE A 99 0.44 11.97 -6.60
C PHE A 99 -0.06 10.52 -6.80
N ARG A 100 -1.20 10.16 -6.18
CA ARG A 100 -1.80 8.82 -6.37
C ARG A 100 -2.80 8.75 -7.52
N PHE A 101 -3.25 9.91 -8.02
CA PHE A 101 -4.27 10.07 -9.07
C PHE A 101 -3.71 10.93 -10.21
N ASP A 102 -2.58 10.51 -10.80
CA ASP A 102 -1.80 11.30 -11.78
C ASP A 102 -2.57 11.59 -13.09
N ASP A 103 -3.63 10.87 -13.38
CA ASP A 103 -4.45 10.95 -14.59
C ASP A 103 -5.95 11.21 -14.31
N ASP A 104 -6.34 11.45 -13.04
CA ASP A 104 -7.74 11.58 -12.64
C ASP A 104 -7.91 12.68 -11.57
N GLU A 105 -7.82 13.94 -12.03
CA GLU A 105 -8.02 15.11 -11.16
C GLU A 105 -9.44 15.20 -10.62
N GLU A 106 -10.44 14.76 -11.36
CA GLU A 106 -11.85 14.83 -10.94
C GLU A 106 -12.06 13.97 -9.69
N THR A 107 -11.58 12.73 -9.72
CA THR A 107 -11.61 11.84 -8.54
C THR A 107 -10.80 12.42 -7.38
N PHE A 108 -9.60 12.94 -7.63
CA PHE A 108 -8.80 13.57 -6.59
C PHE A 108 -9.55 14.74 -5.94
N LYS A 109 -10.10 15.66 -6.74
CA LYS A 109 -10.87 16.81 -6.27
C LYS A 109 -12.11 16.40 -5.48
N ALA A 110 -12.85 15.38 -5.96
CA ALA A 110 -14.06 14.90 -5.31
C ALA A 110 -13.78 14.35 -3.89
N TRP A 111 -12.65 13.67 -3.70
CA TRP A 111 -12.33 12.98 -2.45
C TRP A 111 -11.42 13.76 -1.50
N TYR A 112 -10.60 14.69 -2.02
CA TYR A 112 -9.67 15.49 -1.21
C TYR A 112 -10.02 16.96 -1.14
N GLY A 113 -11.03 17.43 -1.90
CA GLY A 113 -11.55 18.81 -1.88
C GLY A 113 -10.64 19.86 -2.53
N LYS A 114 -9.58 19.41 -3.23
CA LYS A 114 -8.59 20.28 -3.90
C LYS A 114 -8.26 19.72 -5.29
N GLY A 115 -8.07 20.59 -6.28
CA GLY A 115 -7.48 20.23 -7.57
C GLY A 115 -5.95 20.21 -7.51
N TYR A 116 -5.32 19.85 -8.63
CA TYR A 116 -3.88 19.92 -8.76
C TYR A 116 -3.40 21.37 -8.78
N VAL A 117 -2.37 21.67 -7.99
CA VAL A 117 -1.74 23.00 -7.99
C VAL A 117 -0.74 23.10 -9.14
N TYR A 118 -0.03 22.01 -9.44
CA TYR A 118 0.96 21.91 -10.51
C TYR A 118 0.67 20.69 -11.39
N PRO A 119 -0.32 20.76 -12.29
CA PRO A 119 -0.73 19.61 -13.15
C PRO A 119 0.40 19.08 -14.01
N GLU A 120 1.35 19.94 -14.43
CA GLU A 120 2.50 19.57 -15.25
C GLU A 120 3.44 18.55 -14.59
N LEU A 121 3.41 18.42 -13.25
CA LEU A 121 4.23 17.45 -12.52
C LEU A 121 3.78 16.00 -12.76
N ARG A 122 2.51 15.80 -13.17
CA ARG A 122 1.93 14.45 -13.36
C ARG A 122 2.66 13.63 -14.40
N ARG A 123 3.21 14.27 -15.45
CA ARG A 123 4.02 13.58 -16.47
C ARG A 123 5.28 12.92 -15.93
N ASN A 124 5.78 13.40 -14.79
CA ASN A 124 6.96 12.88 -14.10
C ASN A 124 6.59 12.01 -12.91
N SER A 125 5.29 11.74 -12.68
CA SER A 125 4.82 10.95 -11.56
C SER A 125 4.47 9.51 -11.93
N VAL A 126 4.61 8.62 -10.96
CA VAL A 126 4.20 7.22 -11.08
C VAL A 126 3.71 6.69 -9.73
N TYR A 127 2.65 5.89 -9.77
CA TYR A 127 2.11 5.21 -8.60
C TYR A 127 3.10 4.14 -8.09
N GLY A 128 3.56 4.29 -6.86
CA GLY A 128 4.68 3.59 -6.27
C GLY A 128 4.35 2.24 -5.65
N LEU A 129 3.65 1.36 -6.35
CA LEU A 129 3.50 -0.05 -5.99
C LEU A 129 4.42 -0.88 -6.90
N PRO A 130 5.64 -1.29 -6.44
CA PRO A 130 6.63 -1.97 -7.28
C PRO A 130 6.10 -3.23 -7.94
N GLU A 131 5.31 -4.01 -7.25
CA GLU A 131 4.71 -5.24 -7.76
C GLU A 131 3.81 -5.02 -8.99
N LEU A 132 3.37 -3.78 -9.20
CA LEU A 132 2.61 -3.34 -10.37
C LEU A 132 3.44 -2.50 -11.35
N ASN A 133 4.35 -1.67 -10.86
CA ASN A 133 4.92 -0.56 -11.62
C ASN A 133 6.45 -0.55 -11.69
N ARG A 134 7.14 -1.60 -11.23
CA ARG A 134 8.62 -1.65 -11.14
C ARG A 134 9.30 -1.21 -12.44
N GLU A 135 8.91 -1.76 -13.57
CA GLU A 135 9.55 -1.45 -14.84
C GLU A 135 9.26 -0.02 -15.30
N LYS A 136 8.07 0.51 -15.02
CA LYS A 136 7.73 1.92 -15.28
C LYS A 136 8.58 2.86 -14.41
N ILE A 137 8.75 2.54 -13.12
CA ILE A 137 9.59 3.32 -12.19
C ILE A 137 11.05 3.36 -12.72
N LYS A 138 11.63 2.21 -13.07
CA LYS A 138 12.99 2.12 -13.63
C LYS A 138 13.14 2.91 -14.92
N SER A 139 12.20 2.76 -15.84
CA SER A 139 12.22 3.45 -17.13
C SER A 139 12.16 4.97 -16.97
N MET A 140 11.32 5.46 -16.07
CA MET A 140 11.21 6.89 -15.78
C MET A 140 12.47 7.41 -15.09
N ALA A 141 13.05 6.67 -14.14
CA ALA A 141 14.27 7.04 -13.45
C ALA A 141 15.48 7.16 -14.41
N ALA A 142 15.54 6.32 -15.44
CA ALA A 142 16.58 6.42 -16.48
C ALA A 142 16.47 7.70 -17.33
N SER A 143 15.33 8.38 -17.33
CA SER A 143 15.07 9.59 -18.13
C SER A 143 15.21 10.88 -17.33
N GLY A 144 15.34 10.81 -16.00
CA GLY A 144 15.49 11.99 -15.14
C GLY A 144 14.78 11.85 -13.79
N PRO A 145 14.57 12.95 -13.06
CA PRO A 145 13.94 12.93 -11.76
C PRO A 145 12.47 12.49 -11.85
N VAL A 146 12.06 11.67 -10.87
CA VAL A 146 10.73 11.05 -10.80
C VAL A 146 10.05 11.43 -9.50
N ILE A 147 8.74 11.61 -9.57
CA ILE A 147 7.86 11.72 -8.42
C ILE A 147 7.16 10.37 -8.19
N ILE A 148 7.29 9.82 -7.00
CA ILE A 148 6.57 8.61 -6.59
C ILE A 148 5.34 9.00 -5.76
N GLY A 149 4.15 8.68 -6.24
CA GLY A 149 2.94 8.66 -5.42
C GLY A 149 2.90 7.36 -4.60
N ASN A 150 3.41 7.38 -3.36
CA ASN A 150 3.49 6.18 -2.53
C ASN A 150 2.09 5.70 -2.11
N PRO A 151 1.73 4.43 -2.29
CA PRO A 151 0.40 3.89 -2.01
C PRO A 151 -0.09 4.12 -0.59
N GLY A 152 -1.39 4.20 -0.41
CA GLY A 152 -2.01 4.05 0.91
C GLY A 152 -1.87 2.63 1.46
N CYS A 153 -1.93 2.49 2.79
CA CYS A 153 -1.71 1.20 3.44
C CYS A 153 -2.79 0.15 3.09
N TYR A 154 -4.07 0.53 3.07
CA TYR A 154 -5.15 -0.37 2.63
C TYR A 154 -5.07 -0.67 1.13
N PRO A 155 -4.85 0.31 0.23
CA PRO A 155 -4.64 0.04 -1.18
C PRO A 155 -3.49 -0.93 -1.45
N THR A 156 -2.38 -0.84 -0.72
CA THR A 156 -1.29 -1.82 -0.81
C THR A 156 -1.76 -3.22 -0.48
N SER A 157 -2.41 -3.41 0.69
CA SER A 157 -2.90 -4.72 1.14
C SER A 157 -3.95 -5.30 0.18
N ALA A 158 -4.94 -4.49 -0.23
CA ALA A 158 -6.00 -4.91 -1.14
C ALA A 158 -5.47 -5.25 -2.53
N SER A 159 -4.62 -4.38 -3.11
CA SER A 159 -4.07 -4.59 -4.45
C SER A 159 -3.23 -5.86 -4.54
N LEU A 160 -2.34 -6.09 -3.57
CA LEU A 160 -1.52 -7.30 -3.54
C LEU A 160 -2.38 -8.57 -3.35
N GLY A 161 -3.45 -8.50 -2.57
CA GLY A 161 -4.37 -9.63 -2.42
C GLY A 161 -5.19 -9.92 -3.68
N ILE A 162 -5.58 -8.89 -4.44
CA ILE A 162 -6.51 -9.02 -5.58
C ILE A 162 -5.79 -9.31 -6.91
N TYR A 163 -4.60 -8.75 -7.12
CA TYR A 163 -3.95 -8.74 -8.43
C TYR A 163 -3.80 -10.11 -9.09
N PRO A 164 -3.32 -11.18 -8.42
CA PRO A 164 -3.23 -12.49 -9.06
C PRO A 164 -4.58 -13.04 -9.54
N ALA A 165 -5.66 -12.78 -8.77
CA ALA A 165 -7.00 -13.22 -9.15
C ALA A 165 -7.49 -12.55 -10.44
N LEU A 166 -7.24 -11.25 -10.61
CA LEU A 166 -7.57 -10.54 -11.85
C LEU A 166 -6.69 -11.00 -13.00
N ALA A 167 -5.38 -11.10 -12.81
CA ALA A 167 -4.43 -11.52 -13.85
C ALA A 167 -4.70 -12.93 -14.39
N LYS A 168 -5.38 -13.77 -13.61
CA LYS A 168 -5.78 -15.14 -14.00
C LYS A 168 -7.28 -15.26 -14.31
N HIS A 169 -7.98 -14.13 -14.49
CA HIS A 169 -9.41 -14.09 -14.82
C HIS A 169 -10.31 -14.86 -13.83
N LEU A 170 -9.91 -14.96 -12.55
CA LEU A 170 -10.70 -15.69 -11.55
C LEU A 170 -12.03 -14.99 -11.24
N ALA A 171 -12.07 -13.65 -11.35
CA ALA A 171 -13.26 -12.82 -11.10
C ALA A 171 -14.15 -12.63 -12.34
N GLY A 172 -13.86 -13.26 -13.46
CA GLY A 172 -14.56 -13.12 -14.73
C GLY A 172 -13.64 -12.71 -15.88
N ASP A 173 -14.18 -12.73 -17.08
CA ASP A 173 -13.43 -12.29 -18.28
C ASP A 173 -13.48 -10.78 -18.41
N LEU A 174 -12.41 -10.12 -17.98
CA LEU A 174 -12.25 -8.66 -18.04
C LEU A 174 -12.05 -8.12 -19.46
N LYS A 175 -11.81 -9.00 -20.46
CA LYS A 175 -11.67 -8.64 -21.87
C LYS A 175 -12.99 -8.63 -22.61
N ASN A 176 -14.05 -9.18 -22.04
CA ASN A 176 -15.36 -9.22 -22.66
C ASN A 176 -16.25 -8.08 -22.16
N PRO A 177 -16.50 -7.03 -22.97
CA PRO A 177 -17.34 -5.90 -22.56
C PRO A 177 -18.78 -6.29 -22.17
N GLY A 178 -19.26 -7.46 -22.61
CA GLY A 178 -20.55 -8.01 -22.23
C GLY A 178 -20.56 -8.80 -20.91
N SER A 179 -19.39 -9.06 -20.32
CA SER A 179 -19.29 -9.67 -18.99
C SER A 179 -19.57 -8.63 -17.91
N SER A 180 -20.30 -9.01 -16.88
CA SER A 180 -20.45 -8.20 -15.66
C SER A 180 -19.47 -8.74 -14.63
N PRO A 181 -18.30 -8.12 -14.42
CA PRO A 181 -17.34 -8.60 -13.44
C PRO A 181 -17.98 -8.59 -12.06
N ALA A 182 -17.61 -9.57 -11.25
CA ALA A 182 -18.12 -9.68 -9.90
C ALA A 182 -17.68 -8.49 -9.03
N THR A 183 -18.51 -8.11 -8.07
CA THR A 183 -18.11 -7.14 -7.04
C THR A 183 -17.14 -7.80 -6.06
N ILE A 184 -15.99 -7.21 -5.87
CA ILE A 184 -14.99 -7.63 -4.89
C ILE A 184 -15.29 -6.94 -3.56
N ILE A 185 -15.31 -7.70 -2.47
CA ILE A 185 -15.52 -7.17 -1.13
C ILE A 185 -14.17 -7.20 -0.41
N VAL A 186 -13.79 -6.07 0.18
CA VAL A 186 -12.58 -5.91 0.99
C VAL A 186 -13.00 -5.41 2.37
N ASP A 187 -12.90 -6.26 3.36
CA ASP A 187 -13.11 -5.94 4.76
C ASP A 187 -11.74 -5.90 5.46
N SER A 188 -11.40 -4.76 6.07
CA SER A 188 -10.05 -4.57 6.58
C SER A 188 -10.04 -4.01 7.99
N ALA A 189 -9.23 -4.62 8.87
CA ALA A 189 -8.93 -4.10 10.19
C ALA A 189 -7.55 -3.44 10.22
N SER A 190 -7.44 -2.25 10.81
CA SER A 190 -6.18 -1.49 10.92
C SER A 190 -5.89 -1.07 12.34
N GLY A 191 -4.60 -1.05 12.68
CA GLY A 191 -4.10 -0.39 13.87
C GLY A 191 -4.22 1.14 13.79
N VAL A 192 -4.23 1.78 14.96
CA VAL A 192 -4.50 3.22 15.15
C VAL A 192 -3.43 4.14 14.58
N THR A 193 -2.19 3.69 14.42
CA THR A 193 -1.08 4.50 13.89
C THR A 193 -1.32 4.98 12.46
N GLY A 194 -2.20 4.31 11.71
CA GLY A 194 -2.60 4.74 10.36
C GLY A 194 -3.34 6.08 10.32
N GLY A 195 -3.87 6.55 11.45
CA GLY A 195 -4.52 7.85 11.58
C GLY A 195 -3.56 9.03 11.74
N GLY A 196 -2.26 8.76 11.92
CA GLY A 196 -1.25 9.79 12.15
C GLY A 196 -1.11 10.21 13.62
N ARG A 197 -0.23 11.22 13.86
CA ARG A 197 0.13 11.67 15.21
C ARG A 197 -0.86 12.66 15.81
N GLU A 198 -1.61 13.37 14.97
CA GLU A 198 -2.56 14.38 15.45
C GLU A 198 -3.66 13.75 16.32
N PRO A 199 -3.91 14.27 17.53
CA PRO A 199 -4.93 13.73 18.43
C PRO A 199 -6.32 13.78 17.81
N GLN A 200 -7.02 12.65 17.83
CA GLN A 200 -8.42 12.55 17.43
C GLN A 200 -9.19 11.74 18.48
N LYS A 201 -10.45 12.09 18.72
CA LYS A 201 -11.29 11.42 19.72
C LYS A 201 -11.33 9.90 19.50
N SER A 202 -11.50 9.45 18.26
CA SER A 202 -11.55 8.03 17.90
C SER A 202 -10.24 7.25 18.15
N PHE A 203 -9.11 7.94 18.36
CA PHE A 203 -7.80 7.35 18.66
C PHE A 203 -7.41 7.50 20.12
N HIS A 204 -8.27 8.14 20.92
CA HIS A 204 -8.06 8.24 22.35
C HIS A 204 -8.14 6.87 23.01
N PHE A 205 -7.24 6.55 23.94
CA PHE A 205 -7.09 5.21 24.50
C PHE A 205 -8.41 4.57 24.99
N PRO A 206 -9.27 5.28 25.78
CA PRO A 206 -10.56 4.70 26.20
C PRO A 206 -11.54 4.43 25.04
N GLU A 207 -11.39 5.10 23.90
CA GLU A 207 -12.28 4.92 22.74
C GLU A 207 -11.86 3.78 21.83
N CYS A 208 -10.58 3.40 21.83
CA CYS A 208 -10.03 2.43 20.88
C CYS A 208 -9.38 1.19 21.51
N ALA A 209 -9.10 1.17 22.83
CA ALA A 209 -8.31 0.10 23.45
C ALA A 209 -8.97 -1.28 23.41
N ASP A 210 -10.30 -1.35 23.59
CA ASP A 210 -11.07 -2.58 23.70
C ASP A 210 -12.17 -2.68 22.63
N ALA A 211 -12.05 -1.91 21.54
CA ALA A 211 -13.07 -1.82 20.52
C ALA A 211 -12.55 -2.17 19.12
N VAL A 212 -13.34 -2.91 18.36
CA VAL A 212 -13.24 -3.00 16.89
C VAL A 212 -14.44 -2.26 16.33
N ALA A 213 -14.19 -1.18 15.58
CA ALA A 213 -15.27 -0.33 15.08
C ALA A 213 -15.08 0.01 13.60
N PRO A 214 -16.13 -0.11 12.77
CA PRO A 214 -16.05 0.39 11.40
C PRO A 214 -15.99 1.92 11.40
N TYR A 215 -15.27 2.48 10.42
CA TYR A 215 -15.22 3.93 10.26
C TYR A 215 -15.26 4.30 8.77
N LYS A 216 -15.85 5.46 8.45
CA LYS A 216 -15.97 5.97 7.07
C LYS A 216 -16.48 4.93 6.07
N VAL A 217 -17.44 4.10 6.47
CA VAL A 217 -18.06 3.10 5.60
C VAL A 217 -18.64 3.78 4.35
N GLY A 218 -18.28 3.29 3.15
CA GLY A 218 -18.68 3.88 1.87
C GLY A 218 -18.05 5.26 1.57
N ALA A 219 -17.25 5.85 2.48
CA ALA A 219 -16.72 7.21 2.38
C ALA A 219 -15.23 7.31 2.74
N HIS A 220 -14.51 6.20 2.75
CA HIS A 220 -13.09 6.21 3.05
C HIS A 220 -12.25 6.65 1.84
N ARG A 221 -11.28 7.56 2.06
CA ARG A 221 -10.43 8.13 0.99
C ARG A 221 -9.57 7.12 0.24
N HIS A 222 -9.37 5.91 0.75
CA HIS A 222 -8.70 4.83 0.03
C HIS A 222 -9.63 4.07 -0.93
N THR A 223 -10.95 4.24 -0.84
CA THR A 223 -11.90 3.58 -1.77
C THR A 223 -11.60 3.90 -3.24
N PRO A 224 -11.49 5.18 -3.65
CA PRO A 224 -11.18 5.52 -5.04
C PRO A 224 -9.79 5.03 -5.47
N GLU A 225 -8.81 5.03 -4.56
CA GLU A 225 -7.46 4.53 -4.86
C GLU A 225 -7.46 3.02 -5.15
N ILE A 226 -8.18 2.21 -4.36
CA ILE A 226 -8.36 0.79 -4.63
C ILE A 226 -9.11 0.59 -5.95
N SER A 227 -10.20 1.30 -6.16
CA SER A 227 -11.00 1.21 -7.40
C SER A 227 -10.16 1.54 -8.65
N ARG A 228 -9.34 2.60 -8.57
CA ARG A 228 -8.41 2.97 -9.65
C ARG A 228 -7.39 1.86 -9.91
N ASN A 229 -6.83 1.27 -8.87
CA ASN A 229 -5.88 0.15 -9.02
C ASN A 229 -6.55 -1.05 -9.71
N LEU A 230 -7.80 -1.39 -9.37
CA LEU A 230 -8.55 -2.43 -10.06
C LEU A 230 -8.77 -2.09 -11.54
N ALA A 231 -9.07 -0.85 -11.86
CA ALA A 231 -9.23 -0.40 -13.25
C ALA A 231 -7.91 -0.47 -14.05
N VAL A 232 -6.79 -0.04 -13.46
CA VAL A 232 -5.46 -0.16 -14.07
C VAL A 232 -5.07 -1.62 -14.29
N MET A 233 -5.32 -2.51 -13.31
CA MET A 233 -5.07 -3.94 -13.44
C MET A 233 -5.91 -4.55 -14.55
N ALA A 234 -7.20 -4.22 -14.62
CA ALA A 234 -8.11 -4.69 -15.66
C ALA A 234 -7.64 -4.22 -17.07
N ALA A 235 -7.24 -2.96 -17.18
CA ALA A 235 -6.70 -2.40 -18.41
C ALA A 235 -5.45 -3.14 -18.90
N ARG A 236 -4.49 -3.40 -18.01
CA ARG A 236 -3.27 -4.17 -18.34
C ARG A 236 -3.56 -5.59 -18.81
N ILE A 237 -4.51 -6.25 -18.18
CA ILE A 237 -4.97 -7.58 -18.62
C ILE A 237 -5.59 -7.50 -20.02
N ALA A 238 -6.25 -6.40 -20.35
CA ALA A 238 -6.78 -6.13 -21.69
C ALA A 238 -5.71 -5.65 -22.70
N GLY A 239 -4.46 -5.40 -22.25
CA GLY A 239 -3.34 -4.97 -23.11
C GLY A 239 -3.15 -3.47 -23.20
N SER A 240 -3.67 -2.68 -22.23
CA SER A 240 -3.51 -1.24 -22.13
C SER A 240 -2.88 -0.85 -20.79
N ASP A 241 -1.99 0.13 -20.76
CA ASP A 241 -1.40 0.63 -19.51
C ASP A 241 -2.29 1.62 -18.74
N GLN A 242 -3.38 2.07 -19.35
CA GLN A 242 -4.33 3.01 -18.77
C GLN A 242 -5.76 2.46 -18.87
N PRO A 243 -6.64 2.80 -17.91
CA PRO A 243 -8.06 2.51 -18.03
C PRO A 243 -8.60 3.09 -19.35
N ALA A 244 -9.03 2.21 -20.25
CA ALA A 244 -9.54 2.59 -21.56
C ALA A 244 -11.05 2.35 -21.64
N SER A 245 -11.73 3.07 -22.54
CA SER A 245 -13.14 2.82 -22.84
C SER A 245 -13.33 1.37 -23.32
N GLY A 246 -14.25 0.64 -22.70
CA GLY A 246 -14.54 -0.76 -23.02
C GLY A 246 -13.89 -1.81 -22.09
N VAL A 247 -12.99 -1.41 -21.19
CA VAL A 247 -12.51 -2.28 -20.12
C VAL A 247 -13.42 -2.14 -18.90
N VAL A 248 -13.99 -3.25 -18.45
CA VAL A 248 -14.88 -3.24 -17.29
C VAL A 248 -14.10 -3.72 -16.06
N ALA A 249 -13.84 -2.80 -15.14
CA ALA A 249 -13.25 -3.13 -13.85
C ALA A 249 -14.29 -3.79 -12.92
N PRO A 250 -13.86 -4.68 -12.02
CA PRO A 250 -14.73 -5.20 -10.96
C PRO A 250 -15.30 -4.08 -10.08
N GLY A 251 -16.53 -4.26 -9.60
CA GLY A 251 -17.07 -3.43 -8.53
C GLY A 251 -16.28 -3.60 -7.23
N LEU A 252 -16.28 -2.59 -6.37
CA LEU A 252 -15.60 -2.63 -5.07
C LEU A 252 -16.56 -2.26 -3.93
N ILE A 253 -16.59 -3.09 -2.90
CA ILE A 253 -17.10 -2.73 -1.57
C ILE A 253 -15.91 -2.76 -0.61
N PHE A 254 -15.59 -1.61 0.00
CA PHE A 254 -14.51 -1.48 0.96
C PHE A 254 -15.02 -1.01 2.30
N THR A 255 -14.77 -1.79 3.36
CA THR A 255 -15.17 -1.48 4.73
C THR A 255 -13.96 -1.54 5.66
N PRO A 256 -13.43 -0.39 6.09
CA PRO A 256 -12.33 -0.36 7.05
C PRO A 256 -12.85 -0.38 8.50
N HIS A 257 -12.10 -1.08 9.37
CA HIS A 257 -12.32 -1.12 10.81
C HIS A 257 -11.06 -0.63 11.53
N LEU A 258 -11.24 0.10 12.61
CA LEU A 258 -10.20 0.38 13.58
C LEU A 258 -10.18 -0.77 14.59
N ALA A 259 -9.01 -1.34 14.82
CA ALA A 259 -8.80 -2.44 15.76
C ALA A 259 -7.89 -1.99 16.92
N PRO A 260 -8.01 -2.60 18.12
CA PRO A 260 -7.25 -2.23 19.31
C PRO A 260 -5.79 -2.71 19.25
N MET A 261 -5.08 -2.25 18.25
CA MET A 261 -3.65 -2.51 18.04
C MET A 261 -2.94 -1.26 17.52
N ASN A 262 -1.65 -1.12 17.80
CA ASN A 262 -0.88 0.01 17.31
C ASN A 262 -0.66 -0.08 15.81
N ARG A 263 -0.17 -1.21 15.33
CA ARG A 263 0.28 -1.45 13.95
C ARG A 263 -0.35 -2.70 13.36
N GLY A 264 -0.47 -2.72 12.07
CA GLY A 264 -0.93 -3.84 11.27
C GLY A 264 -2.20 -3.52 10.49
N ILE A 265 -2.31 -4.13 9.32
CA ILE A 265 -3.54 -4.24 8.55
C ILE A 265 -3.78 -5.72 8.29
N LEU A 266 -5.02 -6.14 8.48
CA LEU A 266 -5.54 -7.42 8.05
C LEU A 266 -6.70 -7.16 7.12
N SER A 267 -6.57 -7.51 5.84
CA SER A 267 -7.65 -7.40 4.85
C SER A 267 -8.18 -8.80 4.53
N THR A 268 -9.47 -9.01 4.73
CA THR A 268 -10.19 -10.18 4.23
C THR A 268 -10.90 -9.79 2.94
N ILE A 269 -10.55 -10.47 1.86
CA ILE A 269 -10.98 -10.14 0.50
C ILE A 269 -11.81 -11.30 -0.03
N TYR A 270 -13.02 -11.02 -0.49
CA TYR A 270 -13.93 -11.99 -1.07
C TYR A 270 -14.10 -11.69 -2.56
N ILE A 271 -13.74 -12.67 -3.40
CA ILE A 271 -13.85 -12.58 -4.86
C ILE A 271 -14.76 -13.69 -5.34
N PRO A 272 -15.98 -13.39 -5.80
CA PRO A 272 -16.84 -14.38 -6.46
C PRO A 272 -16.12 -14.95 -7.69
N LEU A 273 -15.96 -16.27 -7.72
CA LEU A 273 -15.26 -16.95 -8.82
C LEU A 273 -16.11 -16.98 -10.08
N ALA A 274 -15.48 -16.78 -11.21
CA ALA A 274 -16.05 -17.06 -12.54
C ALA A 274 -16.48 -18.53 -12.66
N SER A 275 -17.51 -18.80 -13.45
CA SER A 275 -18.10 -20.15 -13.57
C SER A 275 -17.06 -21.23 -13.92
N SER A 276 -16.05 -20.90 -14.74
CA SER A 276 -14.96 -21.81 -15.13
C SER A 276 -14.03 -22.18 -13.96
N TRP A 277 -14.04 -21.42 -12.86
CA TRP A 277 -13.19 -21.65 -11.70
C TRP A 277 -13.95 -22.23 -10.49
N ARG A 278 -15.28 -22.28 -10.57
CA ARG A 278 -16.10 -22.84 -9.50
C ARG A 278 -15.94 -24.35 -9.41
N VAL A 279 -15.98 -24.85 -8.20
CA VAL A 279 -16.14 -26.29 -7.97
C VAL A 279 -17.63 -26.62 -8.14
N ALA A 280 -17.93 -27.67 -8.90
CA ALA A 280 -19.31 -28.17 -8.98
C ALA A 280 -19.71 -28.71 -7.60
N ALA A 281 -20.31 -27.87 -6.79
CA ALA A 281 -20.81 -28.29 -5.50
C ALA A 281 -22.14 -28.99 -5.70
N ASN A 282 -22.29 -30.18 -5.15
CA ASN A 282 -23.60 -30.72 -4.78
C ASN A 282 -24.15 -29.86 -3.63
N VAL A 283 -24.70 -28.69 -3.96
CA VAL A 283 -25.38 -27.81 -3.00
C VAL A 283 -26.71 -28.49 -2.63
N GLY A 284 -26.63 -29.53 -1.80
CA GLY A 284 -27.79 -30.03 -1.10
C GLY A 284 -28.33 -28.94 -0.17
N THR A 285 -29.64 -28.75 -0.19
CA THR A 285 -30.40 -27.89 0.71
C THR A 285 -29.88 -27.94 2.15
N CYS A 286 -29.62 -26.78 2.72
CA CYS A 286 -29.28 -26.46 4.12
C CYS A 286 -29.01 -27.68 5.03
N SER A 287 -27.91 -28.37 4.82
CA SER A 287 -27.46 -29.50 5.64
C SER A 287 -26.37 -29.00 6.60
N ALA A 288 -26.26 -29.67 7.74
CA ALA A 288 -25.24 -29.35 8.76
C ALA A 288 -23.85 -29.13 8.17
N PRO A 289 -23.01 -28.24 8.74
CA PRO A 289 -21.66 -27.98 8.28
C PRO A 289 -20.89 -29.31 8.14
N ARG A 290 -20.34 -29.56 6.96
CA ARG A 290 -19.50 -30.73 6.66
C ARG A 290 -18.06 -30.29 6.43
N PRO A 291 -17.06 -31.15 6.68
CA PRO A 291 -15.68 -30.87 6.26
C PRO A 291 -15.64 -30.61 4.76
N PRO A 292 -14.68 -29.76 4.30
CA PRO A 292 -14.50 -29.51 2.87
C PRO A 292 -14.33 -30.81 2.08
N SER A 293 -14.94 -30.88 0.90
CA SER A 293 -14.77 -32.03 0.02
C SER A 293 -13.31 -32.10 -0.51
N LYS A 294 -12.90 -33.27 -1.02
CA LYS A 294 -11.56 -33.43 -1.64
C LYS A 294 -11.36 -32.47 -2.80
N GLU A 295 -12.41 -32.19 -3.55
CA GLU A 295 -12.39 -31.26 -4.69
C GLU A 295 -12.16 -29.82 -4.23
N ILE A 296 -12.79 -29.40 -3.12
CA ILE A 296 -12.59 -28.08 -2.51
C ILE A 296 -11.13 -27.93 -2.02
N VAL A 297 -10.61 -28.95 -1.34
CA VAL A 297 -9.20 -28.96 -0.87
C VAL A 297 -8.23 -28.88 -2.05
N ALA A 298 -8.47 -29.66 -3.11
CA ALA A 298 -7.63 -29.61 -4.32
C ALA A 298 -7.69 -28.24 -5.00
N LYS A 299 -8.88 -27.64 -5.11
CA LYS A 299 -9.04 -26.30 -5.68
C LYS A 299 -8.34 -25.22 -4.84
N ALA A 300 -8.42 -25.28 -3.52
CA ALA A 300 -7.70 -24.39 -2.62
C ALA A 300 -6.18 -24.48 -2.82
N SER A 301 -5.64 -25.70 -3.03
CA SER A 301 -4.22 -25.89 -3.36
C SER A 301 -3.86 -25.28 -4.70
N GLU A 302 -4.64 -25.54 -5.75
CA GLU A 302 -4.43 -24.95 -7.08
C GLU A 302 -4.39 -23.41 -7.04
N LEU A 303 -5.33 -22.78 -6.34
CA LEU A 303 -5.38 -21.32 -6.21
C LEU A 303 -4.19 -20.77 -5.42
N ARG A 304 -3.75 -21.46 -4.37
CA ARG A 304 -2.55 -21.09 -3.60
C ARG A 304 -1.29 -21.19 -4.46
N ASP A 305 -1.13 -22.26 -5.23
CA ASP A 305 0.01 -22.46 -6.11
C ASP A 305 0.07 -21.39 -7.21
N LEU A 306 -1.09 -20.98 -7.74
CA LEU A 306 -1.21 -19.88 -8.69
C LEU A 306 -0.70 -18.56 -8.07
N TYR A 307 -1.09 -18.22 -6.84
CA TYR A 307 -0.60 -17.05 -6.13
C TYR A 307 0.90 -17.14 -5.84
N ALA A 308 1.38 -18.30 -5.38
CA ALA A 308 2.80 -18.52 -5.12
C ALA A 308 3.65 -18.37 -6.39
N ALA A 309 3.17 -18.88 -7.51
CA ALA A 309 3.84 -18.73 -8.81
C ALA A 309 3.85 -17.27 -9.27
N PHE A 310 2.75 -16.52 -9.03
CA PHE A 310 2.64 -15.11 -9.41
C PHE A 310 3.65 -14.25 -8.65
N TYR A 311 3.78 -14.44 -7.34
CA TYR A 311 4.66 -13.66 -6.47
C TYR A 311 6.06 -14.26 -6.24
N ARG A 312 6.45 -15.27 -7.01
CA ARG A 312 7.74 -16.00 -6.83
C ARG A 312 8.96 -15.08 -6.75
N ASN A 313 8.96 -14.00 -7.54
CA ASN A 313 10.08 -13.07 -7.65
C ASN A 313 9.88 -11.77 -6.84
N GLU A 314 8.80 -11.67 -6.06
CA GLU A 314 8.52 -10.48 -5.27
C GLU A 314 9.17 -10.62 -3.89
N PRO A 315 10.15 -9.75 -3.55
CA PRO A 315 10.94 -9.93 -2.33
C PRO A 315 10.13 -9.76 -1.04
N PHE A 316 8.99 -9.05 -1.11
CA PHE A 316 8.23 -8.70 0.08
C PHE A 316 6.80 -9.27 0.12
N VAL A 317 6.41 -10.08 -0.85
CA VAL A 317 5.12 -10.77 -0.82
C VAL A 317 5.32 -12.25 -0.54
N ARG A 318 4.75 -12.73 0.57
CA ARG A 318 4.87 -14.13 0.98
C ARG A 318 3.50 -14.81 0.91
N VAL A 319 3.37 -15.73 -0.03
CA VAL A 319 2.19 -16.59 -0.11
C VAL A 319 2.39 -17.78 0.83
N LEU A 320 1.51 -17.88 1.83
CA LEU A 320 1.66 -18.83 2.92
C LEU A 320 1.21 -20.23 2.53
N GLY A 321 1.84 -21.24 3.11
CA GLY A 321 1.52 -22.64 2.90
C GLY A 321 0.18 -23.06 3.50
N GLU A 322 -0.22 -24.30 3.23
CA GLU A 322 -1.46 -24.88 3.76
C GLU A 322 -1.51 -24.84 5.30
N GLY A 323 -2.67 -24.50 5.83
CA GLY A 323 -2.90 -24.39 7.28
C GLY A 323 -2.25 -23.19 7.96
N VAL A 324 -1.52 -22.33 7.21
CA VAL A 324 -0.91 -21.12 7.75
C VAL A 324 -1.74 -19.90 7.32
N PHE A 325 -2.18 -19.11 8.28
CA PHE A 325 -3.01 -17.93 8.03
C PHE A 325 -2.18 -16.65 8.16
N ALA A 326 -2.45 -15.66 7.30
CA ALA A 326 -1.87 -14.34 7.41
C ALA A 326 -2.37 -13.67 8.70
N ALA A 327 -1.45 -13.00 9.43
CA ALA A 327 -1.74 -12.36 10.70
C ALA A 327 -0.84 -11.14 10.92
N THR A 328 -1.38 -10.08 11.54
CA THR A 328 -0.66 -8.82 11.73
C THR A 328 0.60 -8.95 12.58
N ASN A 329 0.60 -9.84 13.58
CA ASN A 329 1.77 -10.07 14.43
C ASN A 329 2.94 -10.77 13.71
N ARG A 330 2.70 -11.39 12.54
CA ARG A 330 3.72 -12.07 11.74
C ARG A 330 4.44 -11.18 10.73
N VAL A 331 3.96 -9.95 10.56
CA VAL A 331 4.50 -8.97 9.62
C VAL A 331 4.92 -7.66 10.29
N ARG A 332 4.65 -7.52 11.59
CA ARG A 332 4.91 -6.29 12.34
C ARG A 332 6.37 -5.86 12.26
N GLN A 333 6.60 -4.56 12.03
CA GLN A 333 7.91 -3.91 11.87
C GLN A 333 8.76 -4.43 10.70
N SER A 334 8.16 -5.11 9.73
CA SER A 334 8.82 -5.60 8.52
C SER A 334 8.15 -5.10 7.26
N ASN A 335 8.86 -5.20 6.12
CA ASN A 335 8.30 -4.83 4.81
C ASN A 335 7.54 -5.98 4.13
N PHE A 336 7.21 -7.04 4.85
CA PHE A 336 6.48 -8.17 4.29
C PHE A 336 4.98 -7.91 4.22
N CYS A 337 4.38 -8.44 3.14
CA CYS A 337 2.95 -8.67 3.01
C CYS A 337 2.71 -10.18 2.94
N ASP A 338 2.05 -10.74 3.95
CA ASP A 338 1.67 -12.14 3.99
C ASP A 338 0.29 -12.33 3.36
N ILE A 339 0.16 -13.31 2.48
CA ILE A 339 -1.09 -13.66 1.81
C ILE A 339 -1.41 -15.13 2.07
N SER A 340 -2.58 -15.42 2.62
CA SER A 340 -3.15 -16.76 2.67
C SER A 340 -4.38 -16.87 1.78
N VAL A 341 -4.48 -17.99 1.04
CA VAL A 341 -5.45 -18.20 -0.03
C VAL A 341 -6.37 -19.35 0.33
N HIS A 342 -7.67 -19.11 0.28
CA HIS A 342 -8.72 -20.04 0.68
C HIS A 342 -9.87 -20.01 -0.32
N ILE A 343 -10.76 -20.99 -0.24
CA ILE A 343 -12.01 -21.03 -0.99
C ILE A 343 -13.14 -21.38 -0.02
N ASP A 344 -14.34 -20.85 -0.25
CA ASP A 344 -15.51 -21.17 0.55
C ASP A 344 -15.95 -22.62 0.36
N GLN A 345 -16.79 -23.13 1.27
CA GLN A 345 -17.27 -24.50 1.22
C GLN A 345 -18.16 -24.79 0.00
N ALA A 346 -18.74 -23.78 -0.61
CA ALA A 346 -19.54 -23.90 -1.83
C ALA A 346 -18.66 -23.96 -3.09
N GLY A 347 -17.36 -23.66 -2.99
CA GLY A 347 -16.44 -23.63 -4.15
C GLY A 347 -16.72 -22.50 -5.12
N THR A 348 -17.34 -21.42 -4.65
CA THR A 348 -17.83 -20.31 -5.47
C THR A 348 -17.13 -18.99 -5.20
N THR A 349 -16.46 -18.86 -4.05
CA THR A 349 -15.84 -17.62 -3.59
C THR A 349 -14.40 -17.87 -3.17
N LEU A 350 -13.48 -17.17 -3.81
CA LEU A 350 -12.08 -17.08 -3.38
C LEU A 350 -11.99 -16.13 -2.18
N ILE A 351 -11.38 -16.59 -1.09
CA ILE A 351 -11.16 -15.82 0.12
C ILE A 351 -9.66 -15.62 0.29
N ILE A 352 -9.23 -14.37 0.32
CA ILE A 352 -7.83 -14.01 0.47
C ILE A 352 -7.68 -13.22 1.76
N ILE A 353 -6.72 -13.59 2.58
CA ILE A 353 -6.34 -12.81 3.75
C ILE A 353 -4.96 -12.22 3.47
N SER A 354 -4.87 -10.88 3.47
CA SER A 354 -3.64 -10.13 3.28
C SER A 354 -3.30 -9.40 4.57
N ALA A 355 -2.08 -9.56 5.07
CA ALA A 355 -1.60 -8.89 6.27
C ALA A 355 -0.29 -8.16 6.00
N LEU A 356 -0.18 -6.91 6.47
CA LEU A 356 1.05 -6.11 6.40
C LEU A 356 1.16 -5.16 7.61
N ASP A 357 2.36 -4.62 7.85
CA ASP A 357 2.53 -3.49 8.77
C ASP A 357 2.17 -2.19 8.05
N ASN A 358 1.14 -1.48 8.55
CA ASN A 358 0.64 -0.25 7.94
C ASN A 358 1.65 0.90 7.93
N MET A 359 2.67 0.86 8.81
CA MET A 359 3.72 1.89 8.90
C MET A 359 4.95 1.52 8.06
N VAL A 360 5.17 0.22 7.76
CA VAL A 360 6.33 -0.25 6.97
C VAL A 360 5.89 -0.55 5.53
N LYS A 361 5.40 -1.75 5.21
CA LYS A 361 4.95 -2.06 3.83
C LYS A 361 3.77 -1.18 3.40
N GLY A 362 2.96 -0.73 4.34
CA GLY A 362 1.86 0.20 4.08
C GLY A 362 2.27 1.68 3.91
N ALA A 363 3.52 2.06 4.23
CA ALA A 363 3.97 3.46 4.21
C ALA A 363 5.49 3.60 3.99
N ALA A 364 6.28 3.71 5.07
CA ALA A 364 7.70 4.05 5.02
C ALA A 364 8.55 3.00 4.31
N GLY A 365 8.33 1.72 4.56
CA GLY A 365 9.08 0.65 3.92
C GLY A 365 8.79 0.53 2.43
N GLN A 366 7.53 0.73 2.03
CA GLN A 366 7.12 0.84 0.62
C GLN A 366 7.83 2.01 -0.07
N ALA A 367 7.92 3.16 0.61
CA ALA A 367 8.62 4.34 0.09
C ALA A 367 10.12 4.08 -0.08
N ILE A 368 10.77 3.39 0.87
CA ILE A 368 12.18 3.00 0.77
C ILE A 368 12.41 1.96 -0.34
N GLN A 369 11.50 1.00 -0.51
CA GLN A 369 11.54 0.06 -1.64
C GLN A 369 11.52 0.81 -2.98
N ASN A 370 10.68 1.84 -3.12
CA ASN A 370 10.65 2.72 -4.28
C ASN A 370 11.96 3.51 -4.44
N MET A 371 12.52 4.06 -3.36
CA MET A 371 13.83 4.72 -3.37
C MET A 371 14.91 3.78 -3.91
N ASN A 372 14.96 2.54 -3.45
CA ASN A 372 15.93 1.57 -3.89
C ASN A 372 15.86 1.32 -5.41
N ILE A 373 14.65 1.21 -5.95
CA ILE A 373 14.44 1.05 -7.39
C ILE A 373 14.87 2.30 -8.16
N LEU A 374 14.49 3.51 -7.69
CA LEU A 374 14.86 4.78 -8.32
C LEU A 374 16.37 4.98 -8.40
N MET A 375 17.06 4.64 -7.31
CA MET A 375 18.50 4.83 -7.18
C MET A 375 19.34 3.66 -7.73
N GLY A 376 18.70 2.62 -8.28
CA GLY A 376 19.38 1.43 -8.79
C GLY A 376 20.04 0.57 -7.71
N PHE A 377 19.58 0.67 -6.45
CA PHE A 377 20.07 -0.18 -5.36
C PHE A 377 19.34 -1.55 -5.39
N GLU A 378 19.85 -2.49 -4.58
CA GLU A 378 19.11 -3.73 -4.34
C GLU A 378 17.75 -3.39 -3.71
N GLU A 379 16.65 -3.84 -4.32
CA GLU A 379 15.28 -3.46 -3.94
C GLU A 379 14.98 -3.71 -2.46
N SER A 380 15.61 -4.73 -1.87
CA SER A 380 15.43 -5.09 -0.46
C SER A 380 16.44 -4.45 0.50
N ALA A 381 17.34 -3.59 0.01
CA ALA A 381 18.34 -2.93 0.87
C ALA A 381 17.67 -2.14 2.01
N GLY A 382 18.16 -2.30 3.23
CA GLY A 382 17.61 -1.66 4.43
C GLY A 382 16.26 -2.20 4.91
N LEU A 383 15.65 -3.19 4.20
CA LEU A 383 14.29 -3.67 4.46
C LEU A 383 14.21 -5.16 4.84
N LYS A 384 15.35 -5.82 5.04
CA LYS A 384 15.42 -7.29 5.31
C LYS A 384 15.13 -7.66 6.77
N ALA A 385 14.59 -6.75 7.57
CA ALA A 385 14.28 -7.04 8.96
C ALA A 385 13.26 -8.18 9.09
N ILE A 386 13.57 -9.14 9.94
CA ILE A 386 12.63 -10.20 10.33
C ILE A 386 11.53 -9.55 11.19
N PRO A 387 10.26 -9.92 11.02
CA PRO A 387 9.17 -9.43 11.87
C PRO A 387 9.43 -9.65 13.35
N ALA A 388 9.06 -8.66 14.17
CA ALA A 388 9.18 -8.81 15.61
C ALA A 388 8.29 -9.96 16.11
N LEU A 389 8.85 -10.83 16.98
CA LEU A 389 8.14 -12.03 17.44
C LEU A 389 7.05 -11.71 18.47
N PHE A 390 7.26 -10.64 19.30
CA PHE A 390 6.36 -10.25 20.41
C PHE A 390 6.03 -8.76 20.37
#